data_1ac8e291e9dc70c7abcdd388a112f356
#
_entry.id   1ac8e291e9dc70c7abcdd388a112f356
#
_cell.length_a   1.000
_cell.length_b   1.000
_cell.length_c   1.000
_cell.angle_alpha   90.00
_cell.angle_beta   90.00
_cell.angle_gamma   90.00
#
_symmetry.space_group_name_H-M   'P 1'
#
loop_
_entity.id
_entity.type
_entity.pdbx_description
1 polymer ?
#
loop_
_entity_poly.entity_id
_entity_poly.type
_entity_poly.pdbx_seq_one_letter_code
_entity_poly.pdbx_strand_id
1 'polypeptide(L)'
;MARLTGKTALITGGTTGIGLATAKLFLQEGARVAITGQDAGRVTEAGAMLGANAIAIRADVSSATEMAAVAARLKKEFGGLDIVFANAGIAKPMPFAEVDEENINSQIGVILKGTIYTVQKMLPILRNPASIIFTSTTLTEQGIGGMSVYSATKAAVRSLARTLSAELVGQGVRVNVISPGLIETPIYGKTGMTPEAVQQMAGMLVGKVPVGRFGQADEIAKAVLFLASDDSSYILGEDLVVDGGMATI
;
A
#
# COMPACT_ATOMS: atom_id res chain seq x y z
N MET A 1 14.92 20.88 0.11
CA MET A 1 15.20 20.19 -1.17
C MET A 1 14.19 19.08 -1.32
N ALA A 2 13.75 18.78 -2.55
CA ALA A 2 12.84 17.67 -2.79
C ALA A 2 13.55 16.32 -2.50
N ARG A 3 12.93 15.48 -1.67
CA ARG A 3 13.55 14.27 -1.10
C ARG A 3 13.71 13.11 -2.08
N LEU A 4 12.99 13.13 -3.19
CA LEU A 4 12.98 12.05 -4.20
C LEU A 4 13.42 12.52 -5.59
N THR A 5 14.19 13.61 -5.66
CA THR A 5 14.68 14.15 -6.94
C THR A 5 15.42 13.08 -7.74
N GLY A 6 14.96 12.83 -8.98
CA GLY A 6 15.54 11.84 -9.89
C GLY A 6 15.24 10.38 -9.57
N LYS A 7 14.52 10.09 -8.49
CA LYS A 7 14.10 8.73 -8.14
C LYS A 7 12.88 8.29 -8.98
N THR A 8 12.76 6.99 -9.14
CA THR A 8 11.62 6.34 -9.82
C THR A 8 10.88 5.42 -8.86
N ALA A 9 9.55 5.49 -8.87
CA ALA A 9 8.72 4.75 -7.94
C ALA A 9 7.59 3.97 -8.65
N LEU A 10 7.29 2.77 -8.15
CA LEU A 10 6.05 2.06 -8.43
C LEU A 10 5.15 2.08 -7.20
N ILE A 11 3.87 2.41 -7.39
CA ILE A 11 2.84 2.37 -6.35
C ILE A 11 1.68 1.50 -6.83
N THR A 12 1.46 0.34 -6.22
CA THR A 12 0.29 -0.47 -6.55
C THR A 12 -0.94 0.02 -5.78
N GLY A 13 -2.13 -0.09 -6.40
CA GLY A 13 -3.34 0.53 -5.83
C GLY A 13 -3.26 2.06 -5.78
N GLY A 14 -2.54 2.67 -6.73
CA GLY A 14 -2.27 4.11 -6.78
C GLY A 14 -3.39 4.97 -7.36
N THR A 15 -4.57 4.41 -7.61
CA THR A 15 -5.69 5.14 -8.25
C THR A 15 -6.60 5.88 -7.27
N THR A 16 -6.54 5.54 -5.97
CA THR A 16 -7.39 6.16 -4.92
C THR A 16 -6.69 6.14 -3.55
N GLY A 17 -7.23 6.86 -2.59
CA GLY A 17 -6.85 6.80 -1.17
C GLY A 17 -5.34 7.01 -0.94
N ILE A 18 -4.75 6.20 -0.07
CA ILE A 18 -3.34 6.30 0.34
C ILE A 18 -2.39 6.22 -0.87
N GLY A 19 -2.64 5.30 -1.80
CA GLY A 19 -1.78 5.15 -2.97
C GLY A 19 -1.76 6.37 -3.87
N LEU A 20 -2.91 7.00 -4.12
CA LEU A 20 -3.00 8.23 -4.92
C LEU A 20 -2.37 9.43 -4.20
N ALA A 21 -2.62 9.57 -2.90
CA ALA A 21 -2.00 10.62 -2.08
C ALA A 21 -0.47 10.49 -2.08
N THR A 22 0.04 9.25 -1.93
CA THR A 22 1.49 8.96 -2.02
C THR A 22 2.05 9.30 -3.40
N ALA A 23 1.33 8.95 -4.48
CA ALA A 23 1.77 9.26 -5.85
C ALA A 23 1.90 10.77 -6.07
N LYS A 24 0.90 11.56 -5.62
CA LYS A 24 0.93 13.03 -5.68
C LYS A 24 2.13 13.59 -4.91
N LEU A 25 2.33 13.13 -3.67
CA LEU A 25 3.43 13.60 -2.83
C LEU A 25 4.79 13.24 -3.43
N PHE A 26 4.97 12.03 -3.95
CA PHE A 26 6.23 11.62 -4.58
C PHE A 26 6.57 12.45 -5.83
N LEU A 27 5.57 12.81 -6.64
CA LEU A 27 5.74 13.73 -7.77
C LEU A 27 6.17 15.12 -7.31
N GLN A 28 5.55 15.66 -6.25
CA GLN A 28 5.93 16.94 -5.63
C GLN A 28 7.36 16.93 -5.10
N GLU A 29 7.82 15.77 -4.62
CA GLU A 29 9.18 15.54 -4.12
C GLU A 29 10.18 15.17 -5.23
N GLY A 30 9.80 15.33 -6.49
CA GLY A 30 10.70 15.22 -7.65
C GLY A 30 10.89 13.81 -8.22
N ALA A 31 10.10 12.83 -7.80
CA ALA A 31 10.14 11.48 -8.37
C ALA A 31 9.39 11.40 -9.71
N ARG A 32 9.73 10.42 -10.54
CA ARG A 32 8.87 9.88 -11.59
C ARG A 32 8.09 8.69 -11.02
N VAL A 33 6.77 8.66 -11.21
CA VAL A 33 5.90 7.70 -10.54
C VAL A 33 5.15 6.83 -11.54
N ALA A 34 5.12 5.53 -11.32
CA ALA A 34 4.17 4.63 -11.95
C ALA A 34 3.12 4.20 -10.92
N ILE A 35 1.86 4.22 -11.31
CA ILE A 35 0.76 3.68 -10.51
C ILE A 35 0.11 2.50 -11.21
N THR A 36 -0.39 1.54 -10.44
CA THR A 36 -1.27 0.48 -10.98
C THR A 36 -2.63 0.48 -10.31
N GLY A 37 -3.62 -0.02 -11.04
CA GLY A 37 -4.97 -0.29 -10.56
C GLY A 37 -5.69 -1.27 -11.48
N GLN A 38 -6.70 -1.96 -10.96
CA GLN A 38 -7.45 -2.98 -11.72
C GLN A 38 -8.53 -2.36 -12.62
N ASP A 39 -9.15 -1.27 -12.17
CA ASP A 39 -10.22 -0.59 -12.87
C ASP A 39 -9.67 0.41 -13.89
N ALA A 40 -9.98 0.20 -15.18
CA ALA A 40 -9.44 1.01 -16.28
C ALA A 40 -9.88 2.48 -16.23
N GLY A 41 -11.12 2.76 -15.82
CA GLY A 41 -11.63 4.13 -15.69
C GLY A 41 -10.86 4.90 -14.64
N ARG A 42 -10.73 4.34 -13.42
CA ARG A 42 -9.97 4.96 -12.33
C ARG A 42 -8.48 5.11 -12.66
N VAL A 43 -7.90 4.17 -13.42
CA VAL A 43 -6.51 4.29 -13.89
C VAL A 43 -6.36 5.50 -14.82
N THR A 44 -7.29 5.68 -15.76
CA THR A 44 -7.29 6.82 -16.68
C THR A 44 -7.46 8.15 -15.94
N GLU A 45 -8.42 8.24 -15.03
CA GLU A 45 -8.67 9.43 -14.22
C GLU A 45 -7.47 9.79 -13.34
N ALA A 46 -6.90 8.79 -12.63
CA ALA A 46 -5.72 9.02 -11.80
C ALA A 46 -4.51 9.46 -12.64
N GLY A 47 -4.31 8.85 -13.82
CA GLY A 47 -3.27 9.27 -14.76
C GLY A 47 -3.40 10.73 -15.19
N ALA A 48 -4.62 11.16 -15.54
CA ALA A 48 -4.90 12.55 -15.88
C ALA A 48 -4.63 13.52 -14.73
N MET A 49 -5.00 13.14 -13.48
CA MET A 49 -4.73 13.94 -12.29
C MET A 49 -3.24 14.07 -11.95
N LEU A 50 -2.46 13.04 -12.19
CA LEU A 50 -1.04 13.01 -11.83
C LEU A 50 -0.12 13.68 -12.86
N GLY A 51 -0.58 13.82 -14.11
CA GLY A 51 0.15 14.54 -15.16
C GLY A 51 1.31 13.77 -15.79
N ALA A 52 2.14 14.49 -16.55
CA ALA A 52 3.14 13.91 -17.46
C ALA A 52 4.30 13.13 -16.79
N ASN A 53 4.58 13.40 -15.53
CA ASN A 53 5.64 12.69 -14.80
C ASN A 53 5.15 11.37 -14.15
N ALA A 54 3.89 11.01 -14.41
CA ALA A 54 3.29 9.77 -13.94
C ALA A 54 2.91 8.84 -15.10
N ILE A 55 3.05 7.54 -14.86
CA ILE A 55 2.58 6.48 -15.75
C ILE A 55 1.48 5.72 -15.03
N ALA A 56 0.27 5.73 -15.57
CA ALA A 56 -0.83 4.92 -15.06
C ALA A 56 -0.96 3.63 -15.89
N ILE A 57 -0.99 2.48 -15.20
CA ILE A 57 -1.02 1.16 -15.83
C ILE A 57 -2.20 0.36 -15.26
N ARG A 58 -3.08 -0.11 -16.12
CA ARG A 58 -4.08 -1.10 -15.70
C ARG A 58 -3.38 -2.42 -15.44
N ALA A 59 -3.47 -2.94 -14.22
CA ALA A 59 -2.94 -4.25 -13.86
C ALA A 59 -3.65 -4.80 -12.62
N ASP A 60 -3.88 -6.11 -12.62
CA ASP A 60 -4.29 -6.88 -11.44
C ASP A 60 -3.05 -7.42 -10.74
N VAL A 61 -2.80 -6.98 -9.50
CA VAL A 61 -1.64 -7.41 -8.72
C VAL A 61 -1.69 -8.92 -8.40
N SER A 62 -2.87 -9.55 -8.38
CA SER A 62 -3.02 -10.99 -8.16
C SER A 62 -2.57 -11.85 -9.36
N SER A 63 -2.30 -11.22 -10.51
CA SER A 63 -1.80 -11.85 -11.73
C SER A 63 -0.28 -11.69 -11.86
N ALA A 64 0.47 -12.78 -11.68
CA ALA A 64 1.91 -12.78 -11.87
C ALA A 64 2.32 -12.35 -13.29
N THR A 65 1.51 -12.68 -14.29
CA THR A 65 1.76 -12.33 -15.70
C THR A 65 1.56 -10.83 -15.92
N GLU A 66 0.50 -10.23 -15.38
CA GLU A 66 0.29 -8.78 -15.50
C GLU A 66 1.38 -8.00 -14.76
N MET A 67 1.80 -8.45 -13.58
CA MET A 67 2.91 -7.82 -12.86
C MET A 67 4.25 -7.96 -13.57
N ALA A 68 4.49 -9.06 -14.30
CA ALA A 68 5.66 -9.18 -15.16
C ALA A 68 5.62 -8.18 -16.35
N ALA A 69 4.45 -7.97 -16.95
CA ALA A 69 4.28 -6.97 -18.00
C ALA A 69 4.49 -5.54 -17.47
N VAL A 70 4.03 -5.24 -16.25
CA VAL A 70 4.33 -3.96 -15.55
C VAL A 70 5.84 -3.79 -15.42
N ALA A 71 6.56 -4.80 -14.92
CA ALA A 71 8.02 -4.72 -14.75
C ALA A 71 8.75 -4.45 -16.09
N ALA A 72 8.38 -5.16 -17.16
CA ALA A 72 8.96 -4.96 -18.49
C ALA A 72 8.70 -3.53 -18.99
N ARG A 73 7.49 -2.98 -18.80
CA ARG A 73 7.16 -1.61 -19.16
C ARG A 73 8.00 -0.61 -18.36
N LEU A 74 8.12 -0.79 -17.04
CA LEU A 74 8.89 0.11 -16.18
C LEU A 74 10.39 0.05 -16.48
N LYS A 75 10.92 -1.12 -16.83
CA LYS A 75 12.31 -1.23 -17.31
C LYS A 75 12.55 -0.38 -18.55
N LYS A 76 11.61 -0.38 -19.50
CA LYS A 76 11.69 0.43 -20.72
C LYS A 76 11.56 1.93 -20.43
N GLU A 77 10.61 2.33 -19.59
CA GLU A 77 10.25 3.74 -19.36
C GLU A 77 11.20 4.44 -18.36
N PHE A 78 11.61 3.73 -17.30
CA PHE A 78 12.41 4.27 -16.20
C PHE A 78 13.84 3.78 -16.17
N GLY A 79 14.16 2.68 -16.88
CA GLY A 79 15.46 2.02 -16.80
C GLY A 79 15.70 1.24 -15.52
N GLY A 80 14.91 1.44 -14.48
CA GLY A 80 14.98 0.78 -13.18
C GLY A 80 14.09 1.45 -12.16
N LEU A 81 13.98 0.88 -10.95
CA LEU A 81 13.19 1.40 -9.84
C LEU A 81 14.04 1.63 -8.60
N ASP A 82 13.83 2.77 -7.95
CA ASP A 82 14.41 3.10 -6.63
C ASP A 82 13.44 2.75 -5.50
N ILE A 83 12.11 2.81 -5.76
CA ILE A 83 11.08 2.67 -4.75
C ILE A 83 9.96 1.75 -5.26
N VAL A 84 9.52 0.82 -4.40
CA VAL A 84 8.31 0.01 -4.61
C VAL A 84 7.39 0.15 -3.41
N PHE A 85 6.22 0.75 -3.61
CA PHE A 85 5.17 0.78 -2.61
C PHE A 85 4.07 -0.22 -2.97
N ALA A 86 4.12 -1.42 -2.36
CA ALA A 86 3.12 -2.47 -2.52
C ALA A 86 1.93 -2.16 -1.59
N ASN A 87 1.01 -1.35 -2.09
CA ASN A 87 -0.11 -0.81 -1.34
C ASN A 87 -1.47 -1.40 -1.74
N ALA A 88 -1.60 -2.01 -2.91
CA ALA A 88 -2.86 -2.60 -3.36
C ALA A 88 -3.47 -3.53 -2.31
N GLY A 89 -4.73 -3.32 -2.00
CA GLY A 89 -5.44 -4.10 -1.00
C GLY A 89 -6.96 -3.95 -1.10
N ILE A 90 -7.65 -4.92 -0.53
CA ILE A 90 -9.10 -4.93 -0.36
C ILE A 90 -9.42 -5.34 1.08
N ALA A 91 -10.59 -4.95 1.58
CA ALA A 91 -11.14 -5.47 2.83
C ALA A 91 -12.55 -5.98 2.54
N LYS A 92 -12.81 -7.23 2.85
CA LYS A 92 -14.13 -7.87 2.74
C LYS A 92 -14.54 -8.41 4.11
N PRO A 93 -15.09 -7.53 4.99
CA PRO A 93 -15.56 -7.97 6.31
C PRO A 93 -16.63 -9.04 6.17
N MET A 94 -16.54 -10.10 6.99
CA MET A 94 -17.50 -11.20 7.02
C MET A 94 -17.43 -11.93 8.36
N PRO A 95 -18.57 -12.25 9.03
CA PRO A 95 -18.55 -13.09 10.21
C PRO A 95 -17.85 -14.40 9.95
N PHE A 96 -17.01 -14.89 10.86
CA PHE A 96 -16.14 -16.05 10.58
C PHE A 96 -16.93 -17.31 10.18
N ALA A 97 -18.11 -17.51 10.73
CA ALA A 97 -18.98 -18.63 10.38
C ALA A 97 -19.53 -18.59 8.93
N GLU A 98 -19.48 -17.41 8.29
CA GLU A 98 -20.00 -17.16 6.95
C GLU A 98 -18.86 -17.03 5.91
N VAL A 99 -17.60 -17.06 6.36
CA VAL A 99 -16.43 -16.91 5.47
C VAL A 99 -16.42 -18.05 4.46
N ASP A 100 -16.53 -17.69 3.20
CA ASP A 100 -16.49 -18.59 2.06
C ASP A 100 -15.14 -18.59 1.33
N GLU A 101 -15.00 -19.48 0.38
CA GLU A 101 -13.77 -19.62 -0.41
C GLU A 101 -13.49 -18.38 -1.26
N GLU A 102 -14.50 -17.66 -1.75
CA GLU A 102 -14.32 -16.43 -2.51
C GLU A 102 -13.75 -15.33 -1.63
N ASN A 103 -14.29 -15.16 -0.40
CA ASN A 103 -13.77 -14.20 0.57
C ASN A 103 -12.28 -14.45 0.86
N ILE A 104 -11.92 -15.72 1.13
CA ILE A 104 -10.53 -16.13 1.39
C ILE A 104 -9.65 -15.85 0.15
N ASN A 105 -10.02 -16.40 -0.99
CA ASN A 105 -9.20 -16.37 -2.20
C ASN A 105 -8.99 -14.95 -2.72
N SER A 106 -10.02 -14.10 -2.67
CA SER A 106 -9.90 -12.71 -3.13
C SER A 106 -8.95 -11.90 -2.25
N GLN A 107 -9.04 -12.02 -0.92
CA GLN A 107 -8.18 -11.28 0.00
C GLN A 107 -6.73 -11.77 -0.03
N ILE A 108 -6.52 -13.09 0.02
CA ILE A 108 -5.17 -13.68 -0.14
C ILE A 108 -4.59 -13.34 -1.52
N GLY A 109 -5.41 -13.41 -2.56
CA GLY A 109 -5.00 -13.12 -3.94
C GLY A 109 -4.45 -11.71 -4.09
N VAL A 110 -5.22 -10.70 -3.66
CA VAL A 110 -4.83 -9.30 -3.82
C VAL A 110 -3.75 -8.90 -2.82
N ILE A 111 -3.93 -9.24 -1.52
CA ILE A 111 -3.07 -8.70 -0.46
C ILE A 111 -1.74 -9.46 -0.39
N LEU A 112 -1.76 -10.78 -0.26
CA LEU A 112 -0.53 -11.56 -0.05
C LEU A 112 0.15 -11.90 -1.38
N LYS A 113 -0.54 -12.61 -2.28
CA LYS A 113 0.04 -12.95 -3.59
C LYS A 113 0.39 -11.70 -4.39
N GLY A 114 -0.49 -10.66 -4.36
CA GLY A 114 -0.24 -9.39 -5.03
C GLY A 114 1.01 -8.69 -4.52
N THR A 115 1.26 -8.68 -3.22
CA THR A 115 2.50 -8.16 -2.63
C THR A 115 3.71 -8.97 -3.07
N ILE A 116 3.62 -10.31 -3.00
CA ILE A 116 4.70 -11.22 -3.43
C ILE A 116 5.03 -11.00 -4.91
N TYR A 117 4.03 -11.02 -5.81
CA TYR A 117 4.26 -10.84 -7.25
C TYR A 117 4.79 -9.45 -7.57
N THR A 118 4.28 -8.40 -6.88
CA THR A 118 4.80 -7.05 -7.03
C THR A 118 6.30 -7.03 -6.78
N VAL A 119 6.75 -7.49 -5.61
CA VAL A 119 8.19 -7.47 -5.28
C VAL A 119 8.98 -8.39 -6.21
N GLN A 120 8.56 -9.66 -6.34
CA GLN A 120 9.29 -10.66 -7.14
C GLN A 120 9.54 -10.19 -8.58
N LYS A 121 8.54 -9.55 -9.21
CA LYS A 121 8.69 -9.09 -10.60
C LYS A 121 9.50 -7.79 -10.71
N MET A 122 9.53 -6.97 -9.64
CA MET A 122 10.32 -5.74 -9.63
C MET A 122 11.78 -5.97 -9.22
N LEU A 123 12.14 -7.03 -8.48
CA LEU A 123 13.51 -7.32 -8.06
C LEU A 123 14.54 -7.18 -9.19
N PRO A 124 14.34 -7.74 -10.41
CA PRO A 124 15.33 -7.65 -11.48
C PRO A 124 15.58 -6.24 -12.02
N ILE A 125 14.74 -5.28 -11.69
CA ILE A 125 14.82 -3.90 -12.15
C ILE A 125 15.05 -2.90 -11.01
N LEU A 126 15.20 -3.38 -9.78
CA LEU A 126 15.56 -2.51 -8.66
C LEU A 126 16.97 -1.95 -8.86
N ARG A 127 17.13 -0.69 -8.46
CA ARG A 127 18.44 -0.05 -8.32
C ARG A 127 19.05 -0.34 -6.95
N ASN A 128 20.29 0.01 -6.76
CA ASN A 128 20.97 -0.04 -5.48
C ASN A 128 21.51 1.37 -5.18
N PRO A 129 21.09 2.03 -4.09
CA PRO A 129 20.12 1.56 -3.08
C PRO A 129 18.66 1.66 -3.54
N ALA A 130 17.77 0.85 -2.90
CA ALA A 130 16.33 0.89 -3.13
C ALA A 130 15.52 0.74 -1.82
N SER A 131 14.25 1.17 -1.85
CA SER A 131 13.31 1.02 -0.74
C SER A 131 12.03 0.32 -1.18
N ILE A 132 11.63 -0.72 -0.46
CA ILE A 132 10.37 -1.43 -0.62
C ILE A 132 9.52 -1.15 0.62
N ILE A 133 8.27 -0.72 0.42
CA ILE A 133 7.33 -0.46 1.50
C ILE A 133 6.07 -1.28 1.28
N PHE A 134 5.58 -1.96 2.31
CA PHE A 134 4.32 -2.69 2.29
C PHE A 134 3.26 -1.97 3.11
N THR A 135 2.01 -2.06 2.69
CA THR A 135 0.88 -1.62 3.51
C THR A 135 0.32 -2.80 4.32
N SER A 136 0.42 -2.73 5.65
CA SER A 136 -0.28 -3.59 6.59
C SER A 136 -1.48 -2.86 7.22
N THR A 137 -1.74 -3.05 8.51
CA THR A 137 -2.82 -2.42 9.28
C THR A 137 -2.60 -2.61 10.77
N THR A 138 -3.10 -1.71 11.59
CA THR A 138 -3.17 -1.88 13.06
C THR A 138 -4.05 -3.04 13.50
N LEU A 139 -4.94 -3.55 12.62
CA LEU A 139 -5.76 -4.72 12.93
C LEU A 139 -4.96 -6.03 13.09
N THR A 140 -3.67 -6.01 12.84
CA THR A 140 -2.76 -7.12 13.19
C THR A 140 -2.45 -7.19 14.69
N GLU A 141 -2.68 -6.09 15.42
CA GLU A 141 -2.48 -5.98 16.88
C GLU A 141 -3.80 -5.99 17.65
N GLN A 142 -4.94 -5.89 16.95
CA GLN A 142 -6.26 -5.77 17.55
C GLN A 142 -7.23 -6.79 16.95
N GLY A 143 -8.00 -7.46 17.80
CA GLY A 143 -9.10 -8.34 17.36
C GLY A 143 -10.35 -7.55 17.05
N ILE A 144 -10.76 -7.49 15.77
CA ILE A 144 -12.04 -6.92 15.34
C ILE A 144 -12.87 -8.01 14.67
N GLY A 145 -14.10 -8.21 15.17
CA GLY A 145 -15.03 -9.18 14.58
C GLY A 145 -15.26 -8.91 13.09
N GLY A 146 -15.37 -9.98 12.31
CA GLY A 146 -15.54 -9.90 10.86
C GLY A 146 -14.26 -9.63 10.04
N MET A 147 -13.11 -9.40 10.68
CA MET A 147 -11.87 -9.05 9.99
C MET A 147 -10.82 -10.19 9.97
N SER A 148 -11.22 -11.42 10.29
CA SER A 148 -10.30 -12.55 10.49
C SER A 148 -9.37 -12.81 9.30
N VAL A 149 -9.91 -12.98 8.09
CA VAL A 149 -9.11 -13.25 6.88
C VAL A 149 -8.24 -12.05 6.51
N TYR A 150 -8.80 -10.84 6.60
CA TYR A 150 -8.06 -9.60 6.33
C TYR A 150 -6.85 -9.44 7.26
N SER A 151 -7.08 -9.52 8.58
CA SER A 151 -6.02 -9.34 9.58
C SER A 151 -4.94 -10.40 9.44
N ALA A 152 -5.33 -11.69 9.26
CA ALA A 152 -4.38 -12.77 9.04
C ALA A 152 -3.51 -12.53 7.78
N THR A 153 -4.13 -12.09 6.69
CA THR A 153 -3.42 -11.81 5.44
C THR A 153 -2.45 -10.63 5.60
N LYS A 154 -2.85 -9.57 6.32
CA LYS A 154 -1.99 -8.42 6.62
C LYS A 154 -0.85 -8.76 7.58
N ALA A 155 -1.08 -9.66 8.56
CA ALA A 155 -0.02 -10.19 9.42
C ALA A 155 1.02 -10.99 8.61
N ALA A 156 0.57 -11.78 7.62
CA ALA A 156 1.48 -12.46 6.70
C ALA A 156 2.37 -11.49 5.90
N VAL A 157 1.82 -10.35 5.45
CA VAL A 157 2.60 -9.28 4.76
C VAL A 157 3.66 -8.68 5.69
N ARG A 158 3.35 -8.45 6.98
CA ARG A 158 4.34 -7.99 7.98
C ARG A 158 5.49 -8.99 8.14
N SER A 159 5.16 -10.28 8.28
CA SER A 159 6.18 -11.34 8.39
C SER A 159 7.05 -11.41 7.14
N LEU A 160 6.44 -11.33 5.94
CA LEU A 160 7.14 -11.30 4.66
C LEU A 160 8.16 -10.14 4.59
N ALA A 161 7.79 -8.95 5.08
CA ALA A 161 8.69 -7.79 5.06
C ALA A 161 9.98 -8.02 5.84
N ARG A 162 9.88 -8.62 7.03
CA ARG A 162 11.06 -8.94 7.86
C ARG A 162 12.00 -9.93 7.16
N THR A 163 11.44 -11.00 6.58
CA THR A 163 12.22 -12.00 5.87
C THR A 163 12.90 -11.41 4.63
N LEU A 164 12.16 -10.65 3.82
CA LEU A 164 12.74 -10.00 2.64
C LEU A 164 13.76 -8.91 3.02
N SER A 165 13.58 -8.22 4.14
CA SER A 165 14.58 -7.27 4.65
C SER A 165 15.92 -7.98 4.92
N ALA A 166 15.87 -9.15 5.58
CA ALA A 166 17.07 -9.94 5.84
C ALA A 166 17.73 -10.49 4.56
N GLU A 167 16.94 -10.91 3.58
CA GLU A 167 17.43 -11.44 2.30
C GLU A 167 18.06 -10.36 1.41
N LEU A 168 17.53 -9.14 1.44
CA LEU A 168 17.84 -8.10 0.47
C LEU A 168 18.79 -7.02 0.99
N VAL A 169 19.04 -6.96 2.31
CA VAL A 169 19.91 -5.94 2.92
C VAL A 169 21.32 -5.94 2.31
N GLY A 170 21.88 -7.10 2.03
CA GLY A 170 23.19 -7.23 1.37
C GLY A 170 23.23 -6.68 -0.08
N GLN A 171 22.07 -6.47 -0.68
CA GLN A 171 21.91 -5.85 -2.00
C GLN A 171 21.57 -4.35 -1.90
N GLY A 172 21.65 -3.74 -0.71
CA GLY A 172 21.32 -2.34 -0.48
C GLY A 172 19.83 -2.01 -0.57
N VAL A 173 18.94 -3.01 -0.42
CA VAL A 173 17.49 -2.83 -0.46
C VAL A 173 16.94 -2.85 0.96
N ARG A 174 16.23 -1.80 1.35
CA ARG A 174 15.48 -1.71 2.61
C ARG A 174 14.04 -2.18 2.37
N VAL A 175 13.51 -3.00 3.26
CA VAL A 175 12.10 -3.43 3.23
C VAL A 175 11.45 -3.09 4.56
N ASN A 176 10.39 -2.29 4.54
CA ASN A 176 9.66 -1.85 5.72
C ASN A 176 8.14 -1.94 5.49
N VAL A 177 7.39 -1.76 6.55
CA VAL A 177 5.92 -1.79 6.55
C VAL A 177 5.39 -0.45 7.06
N ILE A 178 4.27 -0.03 6.52
CA ILE A 178 3.40 0.99 7.09
C ILE A 178 2.11 0.33 7.56
N SER A 179 1.69 0.58 8.80
CA SER A 179 0.44 0.08 9.38
C SER A 179 -0.50 1.23 9.72
N PRO A 180 -1.39 1.62 8.78
CA PRO A 180 -2.39 2.65 9.04
C PRO A 180 -3.44 2.17 10.04
N GLY A 181 -3.96 3.10 10.83
CA GLY A 181 -5.22 2.96 11.56
C GLY A 181 -6.44 3.26 10.68
N LEU A 182 -7.42 3.94 11.26
CA LEU A 182 -8.64 4.36 10.55
C LEU A 182 -8.35 5.61 9.71
N ILE A 183 -8.33 5.44 8.39
CA ILE A 183 -8.01 6.50 7.43
C ILE A 183 -9.20 6.77 6.54
N GLU A 184 -9.55 8.05 6.33
CA GLU A 184 -10.57 8.45 5.36
C GLU A 184 -10.14 8.08 3.95
N THR A 185 -10.75 7.03 3.41
CA THR A 185 -10.46 6.53 2.06
C THR A 185 -11.73 5.93 1.45
N PRO A 186 -11.82 5.83 0.12
CA PRO A 186 -12.95 5.19 -0.56
C PRO A 186 -13.13 3.69 -0.25
N ILE A 187 -12.29 3.09 0.55
CA ILE A 187 -12.38 1.66 0.91
C ILE A 187 -13.69 1.36 1.66
N TYR A 188 -14.17 2.29 2.47
CA TYR A 188 -15.43 2.14 3.22
C TYR A 188 -16.66 2.15 2.31
N GLY A 189 -16.65 2.89 1.20
CA GLY A 189 -17.72 2.88 0.20
C GLY A 189 -17.81 1.58 -0.61
N LYS A 190 -16.87 0.65 -0.45
CA LYS A 190 -16.86 -0.66 -1.13
C LYS A 190 -17.34 -1.80 -0.25
N THR A 191 -17.78 -1.51 0.98
CA THR A 191 -18.24 -2.52 1.94
C THR A 191 -19.67 -3.01 1.69
N GLY A 192 -20.43 -2.37 0.77
CA GLY A 192 -21.84 -2.67 0.52
C GLY A 192 -22.81 -2.08 1.58
N MET A 193 -22.30 -1.32 2.55
CA MET A 193 -23.10 -0.66 3.57
C MET A 193 -23.80 0.59 3.03
N THR A 194 -24.96 0.96 3.61
CA THR A 194 -25.61 2.23 3.29
C THR A 194 -24.79 3.42 3.82
N PRO A 195 -24.92 4.63 3.24
CA PRO A 195 -24.21 5.82 3.73
C PRO A 195 -24.45 6.10 5.22
N GLU A 196 -25.68 5.88 5.72
CA GLU A 196 -26.07 6.08 7.12
C GLU A 196 -25.34 5.07 8.01
N ALA A 197 -25.28 3.80 7.61
CA ALA A 197 -24.57 2.76 8.35
C ALA A 197 -23.05 3.03 8.40
N VAL A 198 -22.47 3.51 7.31
CA VAL A 198 -21.06 3.94 7.25
C VAL A 198 -20.81 5.12 8.21
N GLN A 199 -21.70 6.12 8.23
CA GLN A 199 -21.56 7.28 9.10
C GLN A 199 -21.71 6.91 10.58
N GLN A 200 -22.65 6.02 10.91
CA GLN A 200 -22.87 5.54 12.27
C GLN A 200 -21.68 4.71 12.77
N MET A 201 -21.15 3.83 11.91
CA MET A 201 -19.94 3.07 12.20
C MET A 201 -18.73 4.00 12.38
N ALA A 202 -18.57 5.00 11.51
CA ALA A 202 -17.50 5.98 11.62
C ALA A 202 -17.54 6.73 12.96
N GLY A 203 -18.73 7.17 13.41
CA GLY A 203 -18.91 7.83 14.71
C GLY A 203 -18.50 6.94 15.90
N MET A 204 -18.83 5.66 15.87
CA MET A 204 -18.43 4.71 16.91
C MET A 204 -16.91 4.42 16.88
N LEU A 205 -16.32 4.39 15.70
CA LEU A 205 -14.89 4.11 15.55
C LEU A 205 -14.01 5.31 15.92
N VAL A 206 -14.44 6.54 15.63
CA VAL A 206 -13.73 7.78 16.04
C VAL A 206 -13.51 7.82 17.54
N GLY A 207 -14.49 7.39 18.35
CA GLY A 207 -14.35 7.32 19.80
C GLY A 207 -13.27 6.37 20.31
N LYS A 208 -12.75 5.49 19.44
CA LYS A 208 -11.64 4.57 19.76
C LYS A 208 -10.27 5.10 19.35
N VAL A 209 -10.22 6.23 18.64
CA VAL A 209 -8.98 6.84 18.20
C VAL A 209 -8.57 7.94 19.19
N PRO A 210 -7.47 7.83 19.92
CA PRO A 210 -7.09 8.81 20.95
C PRO A 210 -7.01 10.26 20.45
N VAL A 211 -6.58 10.49 19.20
CA VAL A 211 -6.58 11.86 18.61
C VAL A 211 -7.98 12.36 18.21
N GLY A 212 -9.05 11.58 18.40
CA GLY A 212 -10.45 11.98 18.21
C GLY A 212 -10.91 12.17 16.77
N ARG A 213 -10.17 11.65 15.78
CA ARG A 213 -10.53 11.73 14.35
C ARG A 213 -9.94 10.60 13.53
N PHE A 214 -10.46 10.39 12.34
CA PHE A 214 -9.77 9.59 11.34
C PHE A 214 -8.53 10.31 10.82
N GLY A 215 -7.51 9.53 10.45
CA GLY A 215 -6.36 10.04 9.71
C GLY A 215 -6.73 10.35 8.26
N GLN A 216 -5.94 11.20 7.63
CA GLN A 216 -6.06 11.53 6.22
C GLN A 216 -5.03 10.72 5.41
N ALA A 217 -5.36 10.41 4.14
CA ALA A 217 -4.45 9.69 3.25
C ALA A 217 -3.08 10.39 3.12
N ASP A 218 -3.05 11.72 3.18
CA ASP A 218 -1.82 12.52 3.12
C ASP A 218 -0.92 12.33 4.35
N GLU A 219 -1.48 12.01 5.53
CA GLU A 219 -0.69 11.72 6.74
C GLU A 219 0.08 10.40 6.57
N ILE A 220 -0.57 9.40 5.98
CA ILE A 220 0.09 8.14 5.63
C ILE A 220 1.12 8.35 4.50
N ALA A 221 0.79 9.13 3.48
CA ALA A 221 1.72 9.43 2.38
C ALA A 221 3.03 10.07 2.86
N LYS A 222 2.98 10.93 3.89
CA LYS A 222 4.19 11.52 4.52
C LYS A 222 5.06 10.47 5.21
N ALA A 223 4.45 9.51 5.89
CA ALA A 223 5.19 8.40 6.52
C ALA A 223 5.79 7.45 5.47
N VAL A 224 5.05 7.17 4.38
CA VAL A 224 5.59 6.41 3.24
C VAL A 224 6.74 7.16 2.58
N LEU A 225 6.65 8.47 2.41
CA LEU A 225 7.74 9.30 1.88
C LEU A 225 9.00 9.21 2.75
N PHE A 226 8.84 9.26 4.09
CA PHE A 226 9.95 9.05 5.02
C PHE A 226 10.62 7.69 4.80
N LEU A 227 9.85 6.59 4.75
CA LEU A 227 10.38 5.25 4.50
C LEU A 227 10.99 5.08 3.10
N ALA A 228 10.52 5.84 2.11
CA ALA A 228 11.02 5.81 0.74
C ALA A 228 12.32 6.58 0.55
N SER A 229 12.56 7.60 1.37
CA SER A 229 13.71 8.51 1.26
C SER A 229 14.94 8.02 2.02
N ASP A 230 16.05 8.73 1.84
CA ASP A 230 17.30 8.48 2.56
C ASP A 230 17.21 8.85 4.05
N ASP A 231 16.16 9.60 4.48
CA ASP A 231 15.88 9.94 5.89
C ASP A 231 15.69 8.69 6.76
N SER A 232 15.32 7.55 6.16
CA SER A 232 15.12 6.26 6.82
C SER A 232 16.22 5.23 6.48
N SER A 233 17.42 5.69 6.12
CA SER A 233 18.52 4.82 5.66
C SER A 233 18.95 3.76 6.67
N TYR A 234 18.68 3.96 7.96
CA TYR A 234 19.00 3.01 9.06
C TYR A 234 17.78 2.23 9.57
N ILE A 235 16.66 2.22 8.81
CA ILE A 235 15.41 1.55 9.20
C ILE A 235 15.17 0.36 8.26
N LEU A 236 15.19 -0.86 8.81
CA LEU A 236 15.01 -2.12 8.08
C LEU A 236 14.11 -3.08 8.86
N GLY A 237 13.18 -3.73 8.17
CA GLY A 237 12.29 -4.73 8.75
C GLY A 237 11.26 -4.17 9.73
N GLU A 238 11.11 -2.84 9.81
CA GLU A 238 10.26 -2.15 10.77
C GLU A 238 8.82 -2.06 10.26
N ASP A 239 7.89 -2.03 11.21
CA ASP A 239 6.49 -1.74 10.99
C ASP A 239 6.13 -0.40 11.64
N LEU A 240 6.06 0.63 10.83
CA LEU A 240 5.71 1.98 11.25
C LEU A 240 4.19 2.13 11.39
N VAL A 241 3.71 2.15 12.62
CA VAL A 241 2.30 2.39 12.93
C VAL A 241 1.96 3.87 12.80
N VAL A 242 0.86 4.19 12.07
CA VAL A 242 0.35 5.56 11.89
C VAL A 242 -1.17 5.54 12.05
N ASP A 243 -1.66 5.71 13.27
CA ASP A 243 -3.03 5.36 13.63
C ASP A 243 -3.70 6.31 14.65
N GLY A 244 -3.04 7.41 14.98
CA GLY A 244 -3.56 8.35 15.98
C GLY A 244 -3.58 7.79 17.41
N GLY A 245 -2.74 6.78 17.71
CA GLY A 245 -2.60 6.14 19.00
C GLY A 245 -3.52 4.93 19.23
N MET A 246 -4.34 4.56 18.25
CA MET A 246 -5.39 3.55 18.39
C MET A 246 -4.88 2.16 18.84
N ALA A 247 -3.68 1.76 18.45
CA ALA A 247 -3.08 0.47 18.81
C ALA A 247 -2.12 0.56 20.01
N THR A 248 -1.74 1.77 20.45
CA THR A 248 -0.63 1.95 21.39
C THR A 248 -1.06 2.49 22.75
N ILE A 249 -2.12 3.33 22.81
CA ILE A 249 -2.60 3.98 24.04
C ILE A 249 -4.12 3.91 24.18
#